data_71b5be829727845dc64e17b4c2636bb9
#
_entry.id   71b5be829727845dc64e17b4c2636bb9
#
_cell.length_a   1.000
_cell.length_b   1.000
_cell.length_c   1.000
_cell.angle_alpha   90.00
_cell.angle_beta   90.00
_cell.angle_gamma   90.00
#
_symmetry.space_group_name_H-M   'P 1'
#
loop_
_entity.id
_entity.type
_entity.pdbx_description
1 polymer ?
#
loop_
_entity_poly.entity_id
_entity_poly.type
_entity_poly.pdbx_seq_one_letter_code
_entity_poly.pdbx_strand_id
1 'polypeptide(L)'
;MKKYIFSVLMAAMAAFTFISCEDVPEPYTLPTQPGAPTTPEVATQGTEASPYTVTDAKTVKTGTGKYIKGYIVGYVPDKALNEAIFGDASSAETAPTNILLAAKADEKEVNNCMPIQLPAGDLRTALNLKDNPGNLKKELIICGNIETYFGATGLKSATYAKINGKEIGKKPGDTTPGTDLKGEANGDGSEANPFNSVAAQKYTAALEAGKATDKEFYIKGKVQSIKEQFSASYGNGSFYIADDANSTQFYIFRI
;
A
#
# COMPACT_ATOMS: atom_id res chain seq x y z
N MET A 1 58.07 -17.82 -51.08
CA MET A 1 58.67 -17.12 -49.94
C MET A 1 57.56 -16.47 -49.11
N LYS A 2 56.74 -17.26 -48.39
CA LYS A 2 55.63 -16.76 -47.52
C LYS A 2 55.33 -17.80 -46.41
N LYS A 3 56.33 -18.22 -45.65
CA LYS A 3 56.10 -19.25 -44.62
C LYS A 3 56.79 -19.01 -43.26
N TYR A 4 57.34 -17.83 -43.00
CA TYR A 4 58.13 -17.61 -41.76
C TYR A 4 57.71 -16.41 -40.91
N ILE A 5 56.54 -15.83 -41.16
CA ILE A 5 56.07 -14.66 -40.36
C ILE A 5 55.05 -15.06 -39.27
N PHE A 6 54.59 -16.31 -39.24
CA PHE A 6 53.55 -16.74 -38.29
C PHE A 6 54.05 -17.39 -36.99
N SER A 7 55.37 -17.60 -36.87
CA SER A 7 55.92 -18.30 -35.70
C SER A 7 56.55 -17.43 -34.63
N VAL A 8 56.57 -16.10 -34.79
CA VAL A 8 57.17 -15.18 -33.81
C VAL A 8 56.12 -14.48 -32.95
N LEU A 9 54.85 -14.58 -33.29
CA LEU A 9 53.78 -13.91 -32.52
C LEU A 9 53.11 -14.78 -31.44
N MET A 10 53.57 -16.00 -31.22
CA MET A 10 52.96 -16.95 -30.27
C MET A 10 53.82 -17.24 -29.03
N ALA A 11 54.93 -16.51 -28.84
CA ALA A 11 55.83 -16.71 -27.69
C ALA A 11 55.82 -15.55 -26.65
N ALA A 12 54.84 -14.64 -26.72
CA ALA A 12 54.78 -13.48 -25.79
C ALA A 12 53.54 -13.44 -24.90
N MET A 13 52.76 -14.54 -24.75
CA MET A 13 51.59 -14.60 -23.90
C MET A 13 51.63 -15.75 -22.86
N ALA A 14 52.71 -15.89 -22.17
CA ALA A 14 52.78 -16.85 -21.06
C ALA A 14 53.71 -16.35 -19.94
N ALA A 15 53.39 -15.24 -19.32
CA ALA A 15 53.96 -14.85 -18.03
C ALA A 15 53.04 -13.82 -17.30
N PHE A 16 51.78 -14.17 -17.05
CA PHE A 16 51.05 -13.55 -15.93
C PHE A 16 50.93 -14.59 -14.82
N THR A 17 51.94 -14.59 -13.97
CA THR A 17 51.88 -15.24 -12.67
C THR A 17 50.84 -14.56 -11.83
N PHE A 18 49.82 -15.32 -11.40
CA PHE A 18 48.87 -14.90 -10.39
C PHE A 18 49.64 -14.72 -9.07
N ILE A 19 49.88 -13.47 -8.70
CA ILE A 19 50.26 -13.15 -7.32
C ILE A 19 48.98 -13.26 -6.49
N SER A 20 48.95 -14.26 -5.64
CA SER A 20 47.94 -14.40 -4.58
C SER A 20 47.97 -13.12 -3.73
N CYS A 21 46.84 -12.41 -3.67
CA CYS A 21 46.67 -11.35 -2.70
C CYS A 21 46.39 -11.98 -1.36
N GLU A 22 47.43 -12.10 -0.56
CA GLU A 22 47.32 -12.08 0.90
C GLU A 22 47.30 -10.62 1.33
N ASP A 23 46.44 -10.27 2.29
CA ASP A 23 46.17 -8.96 2.88
C ASP A 23 45.35 -7.98 2.02
N VAL A 24 44.01 -8.15 2.11
CA VAL A 24 43.08 -7.05 1.88
C VAL A 24 43.12 -6.16 3.12
N PRO A 25 43.69 -4.94 3.07
CA PRO A 25 43.52 -4.00 4.17
C PRO A 25 42.05 -3.68 4.36
N GLU A 26 41.62 -3.49 5.62
CA GLU A 26 40.27 -3.08 5.97
C GLU A 26 39.81 -1.89 5.11
N PRO A 27 38.49 -1.80 4.76
CA PRO A 27 38.02 -0.77 3.86
C PRO A 27 38.35 0.61 4.41
N TYR A 28 39.18 1.33 3.66
CA TYR A 28 39.46 2.72 3.96
C TYR A 28 38.15 3.49 4.08
N THR A 29 37.91 4.06 5.24
CA THR A 29 36.94 5.15 5.40
C THR A 29 37.44 6.31 4.55
N LEU A 30 36.85 6.50 3.37
CA LEU A 30 37.09 7.69 2.56
C LEU A 30 36.73 8.91 3.39
N PRO A 31 37.61 9.90 3.52
CA PRO A 31 37.21 11.15 4.16
C PRO A 31 36.05 11.74 3.39
N THR A 32 34.96 12.05 4.10
CA THR A 32 33.78 12.72 3.55
C THR A 32 34.22 14.01 2.88
N GLN A 33 34.22 14.05 1.56
CA GLN A 33 34.53 15.27 0.79
C GLN A 33 33.36 16.25 1.05
N PRO A 34 33.64 17.43 1.60
CA PRO A 34 32.60 18.46 1.76
C PRO A 34 32.21 18.95 0.37
N GLY A 35 30.97 18.65 -0.07
CA GLY A 35 30.43 19.23 -1.29
C GLY A 35 30.05 18.24 -2.42
N ALA A 36 30.08 16.92 -2.22
CA ALA A 36 29.35 16.03 -3.11
C ALA A 36 27.84 16.31 -2.95
N PRO A 37 27.09 16.57 -4.04
CA PRO A 37 25.65 16.63 -3.93
C PRO A 37 25.17 15.27 -3.43
N THR A 38 24.69 15.21 -2.20
CA THR A 38 23.98 14.05 -1.68
C THR A 38 22.77 13.88 -2.57
N THR A 39 22.82 12.92 -3.48
CA THR A 39 21.62 12.40 -4.12
C THR A 39 20.70 12.01 -2.95
N PRO A 40 19.51 12.59 -2.81
CA PRO A 40 18.64 12.26 -1.70
C PRO A 40 18.43 10.76 -1.75
N GLU A 41 18.61 10.10 -0.62
CA GLU A 41 18.32 8.67 -0.44
C GLU A 41 16.80 8.46 -0.50
N VAL A 42 16.21 8.64 -1.69
CA VAL A 42 14.77 8.54 -1.96
C VAL A 42 14.30 7.08 -1.81
N ALA A 43 15.22 6.13 -1.78
CA ALA A 43 14.91 4.70 -1.74
C ALA A 43 14.27 4.21 -0.42
N THR A 44 14.44 4.93 0.69
CA THR A 44 13.91 4.56 2.01
C THR A 44 12.71 5.40 2.45
N GLN A 45 12.35 6.44 1.71
CA GLN A 45 11.21 7.31 2.01
C GLN A 45 9.88 6.72 1.52
N GLY A 46 8.78 7.21 2.07
CA GLY A 46 7.43 6.74 1.76
C GLY A 46 7.03 5.46 2.50
N THR A 47 7.74 5.13 3.59
CA THR A 47 7.39 4.08 4.56
C THR A 47 6.71 4.71 5.78
N GLU A 48 6.12 3.90 6.65
CA GLU A 48 5.53 4.41 7.90
C GLU A 48 6.55 5.09 8.81
N ALA A 49 7.76 4.54 8.89
CA ALA A 49 8.85 5.08 9.70
C ALA A 49 9.46 6.36 9.11
N SER A 50 9.39 6.51 7.78
CA SER A 50 9.91 7.66 7.04
C SER A 50 8.92 8.09 5.95
N PRO A 51 7.77 8.69 6.29
CA PRO A 51 6.78 9.13 5.31
C PRO A 51 7.35 10.23 4.40
N TYR A 52 6.89 10.27 3.15
CA TYR A 52 7.14 11.44 2.30
C TYR A 52 6.50 12.67 2.93
N THR A 53 7.17 13.82 2.83
CA THR A 53 6.48 15.10 2.97
C THR A 53 5.56 15.31 1.76
N VAL A 54 4.62 16.23 1.84
CA VAL A 54 3.77 16.61 0.69
C VAL A 54 4.62 17.06 -0.49
N THR A 55 5.70 17.79 -0.25
CA THR A 55 6.63 18.27 -1.30
C THR A 55 7.35 17.11 -1.98
N ASP A 56 7.88 16.16 -1.21
CA ASP A 56 8.56 14.98 -1.75
C ASP A 56 7.62 14.10 -2.57
N ALA A 57 6.43 13.84 -2.06
CA ALA A 57 5.40 13.06 -2.74
C ALA A 57 5.00 13.65 -4.10
N LYS A 58 4.91 14.99 -4.19
CA LYS A 58 4.64 15.71 -5.45
C LYS A 58 5.78 15.59 -6.45
N THR A 59 7.02 15.44 -6.00
CA THR A 59 8.19 15.23 -6.85
C THR A 59 8.24 13.80 -7.38
N VAL A 60 7.87 12.80 -6.56
CA VAL A 60 7.84 11.38 -6.93
C VAL A 60 6.78 11.07 -7.99
N LYS A 61 5.64 11.75 -7.96
CA LYS A 61 4.52 11.68 -8.92
C LYS A 61 3.75 10.36 -8.97
N THR A 62 4.38 9.21 -8.74
CA THR A 62 3.73 7.89 -8.77
C THR A 62 4.32 6.97 -7.71
N GLY A 63 3.50 6.09 -7.14
CA GLY A 63 3.96 5.09 -6.19
C GLY A 63 2.80 4.36 -5.53
N THR A 64 2.93 3.05 -5.32
CA THR A 64 1.92 2.22 -4.67
C THR A 64 2.25 2.04 -3.20
N GLY A 65 1.23 2.11 -2.33
CA GLY A 65 1.36 1.85 -0.90
C GLY A 65 2.34 2.81 -0.19
N LYS A 66 2.34 4.10 -0.56
CA LYS A 66 3.25 5.11 -0.01
C LYS A 66 2.63 5.87 1.16
N TYR A 67 3.41 6.08 2.19
CA TYR A 67 3.04 6.91 3.33
C TYR A 67 3.42 8.36 3.08
N ILE A 68 2.46 9.26 3.35
CA ILE A 68 2.62 10.71 3.22
C ILE A 68 2.24 11.35 4.55
N LYS A 69 3.04 12.33 4.96
CA LYS A 69 2.84 13.13 6.15
C LYS A 69 2.61 14.59 5.77
N GLY A 70 1.56 15.21 6.33
CA GLY A 70 1.25 16.61 6.13
C GLY A 70 0.14 17.09 7.05
N TYR A 71 -0.30 18.31 6.86
CA TYR A 71 -1.39 18.94 7.61
C TYR A 71 -2.65 19.03 6.75
N ILE A 72 -3.79 18.72 7.32
CA ILE A 72 -5.09 18.90 6.66
C ILE A 72 -5.39 20.38 6.61
N VAL A 73 -5.52 20.97 5.41
CA VAL A 73 -5.74 22.42 5.23
C VAL A 73 -7.08 22.77 4.58
N GLY A 74 -7.81 21.78 4.04
CA GLY A 74 -9.08 22.00 3.38
C GLY A 74 -9.55 20.80 2.56
N TYR A 75 -10.38 21.05 1.56
CA TYR A 75 -10.94 20.07 0.66
C TYR A 75 -11.27 20.67 -0.71
N VAL A 76 -11.59 19.83 -1.69
CA VAL A 76 -12.09 20.23 -3.01
C VAL A 76 -13.58 19.90 -3.07
N PRO A 77 -14.49 20.89 -3.19
CA PRO A 77 -15.94 20.66 -3.15
C PRO A 77 -16.44 19.92 -4.40
N ASP A 78 -15.87 20.22 -5.58
CA ASP A 78 -16.29 19.71 -6.87
C ASP A 78 -15.17 18.94 -7.59
N LYS A 79 -15.00 19.16 -8.90
CA LYS A 79 -14.07 18.40 -9.72
C LYS A 79 -12.77 19.13 -10.05
N ALA A 80 -12.67 20.43 -9.75
CA ALA A 80 -11.55 21.25 -10.14
C ALA A 80 -10.70 21.65 -8.91
N LEU A 81 -9.40 21.37 -8.97
CA LEU A 81 -8.49 21.65 -7.86
C LEU A 81 -8.39 23.15 -7.50
N ASN A 82 -8.58 24.05 -8.49
CA ASN A 82 -8.59 25.48 -8.29
C ASN A 82 -9.82 25.99 -7.49
N GLU A 83 -10.83 25.15 -7.29
CA GLU A 83 -12.01 25.44 -6.46
C GLU A 83 -11.82 25.01 -5.00
N ALA A 84 -10.60 24.66 -4.63
CA ALA A 84 -10.25 24.22 -3.29
C ALA A 84 -10.66 25.22 -2.21
N ILE A 85 -11.26 24.73 -1.14
CA ILE A 85 -11.66 25.50 0.05
C ILE A 85 -10.66 25.21 1.16
N PHE A 86 -9.98 26.27 1.62
CA PHE A 86 -9.06 26.23 2.76
C PHE A 86 -9.84 26.49 4.05
N GLY A 87 -10.31 25.43 4.68
CA GLY A 87 -11.17 25.48 5.86
C GLY A 87 -11.83 24.13 6.12
N ASP A 88 -12.70 24.10 7.11
CA ASP A 88 -13.58 22.97 7.35
C ASP A 88 -14.77 22.95 6.37
N ALA A 89 -15.53 21.85 6.40
CA ALA A 89 -16.68 21.64 5.54
C ALA A 89 -18.01 21.68 6.32
N SER A 90 -18.07 22.37 7.46
CA SER A 90 -19.26 22.41 8.34
C SER A 90 -20.49 22.93 7.59
N SER A 91 -20.31 23.84 6.65
CA SER A 91 -21.39 24.42 5.81
C SER A 91 -21.68 23.62 4.53
N ALA A 92 -20.93 22.56 4.23
CA ALA A 92 -21.17 21.77 3.03
C ALA A 92 -22.46 20.96 3.16
N GLU A 93 -23.22 20.81 2.09
CA GLU A 93 -24.44 19.98 2.08
C GLU A 93 -24.12 18.52 2.34
N THR A 94 -23.06 18.02 1.71
CA THR A 94 -22.60 16.63 1.85
C THR A 94 -21.17 16.56 2.36
N ALA A 95 -20.81 15.43 3.02
CA ALA A 95 -19.45 15.20 3.46
C ALA A 95 -18.48 15.08 2.27
N PRO A 96 -17.38 15.85 2.23
CA PRO A 96 -16.39 15.75 1.16
C PRO A 96 -15.78 14.34 1.06
N THR A 97 -15.53 13.93 -0.17
CA THR A 97 -14.89 12.64 -0.47
C THR A 97 -13.37 12.75 -0.57
N ASN A 98 -12.84 13.89 -0.19
CA ASN A 98 -11.42 14.22 -0.25
C ASN A 98 -11.04 15.23 0.82
N ILE A 99 -9.75 15.37 1.05
CA ILE A 99 -9.11 16.44 1.84
C ILE A 99 -7.90 16.97 1.07
N LEU A 100 -7.41 18.13 1.45
CA LEU A 100 -6.14 18.70 1.00
C LEU A 100 -5.10 18.56 2.10
N LEU A 101 -3.93 18.01 1.75
CA LEU A 101 -2.74 17.98 2.59
C LEU A 101 -1.71 19.02 2.13
N ALA A 102 -1.07 19.68 3.07
CA ALA A 102 0.04 20.58 2.83
C ALA A 102 1.21 20.32 3.79
N ALA A 103 2.39 20.83 3.46
CA ALA A 103 3.57 20.73 4.33
C ALA A 103 3.44 21.61 5.58
N LYS A 104 2.56 22.62 5.56
CA LYS A 104 2.30 23.55 6.68
C LYS A 104 0.81 23.64 6.96
N ALA A 105 0.47 23.82 8.23
CA ALA A 105 -0.92 23.87 8.70
C ALA A 105 -1.67 25.17 8.30
N ASP A 106 -0.96 26.19 7.90
CA ASP A 106 -1.48 27.49 7.49
C ASP A 106 -1.38 27.76 5.97
N GLU A 107 -1.04 26.72 5.19
CA GLU A 107 -0.94 26.81 3.74
C GLU A 107 -2.29 27.18 3.11
N LYS A 108 -2.26 28.08 2.12
CA LYS A 108 -3.42 28.54 1.35
C LYS A 108 -3.20 28.55 -0.16
N GLU A 109 -1.99 28.19 -0.59
CA GLU A 109 -1.69 28.09 -2.00
C GLU A 109 -1.97 26.67 -2.48
N VAL A 110 -2.98 26.51 -3.32
CA VAL A 110 -3.43 25.20 -3.81
C VAL A 110 -2.31 24.41 -4.50
N ASN A 111 -1.41 25.12 -5.18
CA ASN A 111 -0.25 24.51 -5.84
C ASN A 111 0.76 23.89 -4.87
N ASN A 112 0.73 24.25 -3.60
CA ASN A 112 1.55 23.64 -2.54
C ASN A 112 0.84 22.46 -1.86
N CYS A 113 -0.41 22.20 -2.21
CA CYS A 113 -1.22 21.16 -1.60
C CYS A 113 -1.24 19.89 -2.46
N MET A 114 -1.63 18.80 -1.84
CA MET A 114 -1.84 17.48 -2.45
C MET A 114 -3.27 17.03 -2.14
N PRO A 115 -4.12 16.78 -3.14
CA PRO A 115 -5.45 16.26 -2.92
C PRO A 115 -5.38 14.77 -2.56
N ILE A 116 -6.13 14.39 -1.53
CA ILE A 116 -6.20 13.04 -1.00
C ILE A 116 -7.63 12.53 -1.12
N GLN A 117 -7.83 11.45 -1.86
CA GLN A 117 -9.12 10.77 -1.94
C GLN A 117 -9.42 10.03 -0.62
N LEU A 118 -10.61 10.21 -0.10
CA LEU A 118 -11.14 9.45 1.02
C LEU A 118 -12.07 8.36 0.49
N PRO A 119 -11.64 7.09 0.43
CA PRO A 119 -12.53 5.99 0.05
C PRO A 119 -13.69 5.86 1.04
N ALA A 120 -14.82 5.34 0.60
CA ALA A 120 -15.94 5.07 1.49
C ALA A 120 -15.56 4.12 2.63
N GLY A 121 -16.15 4.30 3.80
CA GLY A 121 -15.85 3.53 5.01
C GLY A 121 -15.09 4.35 6.06
N ASP A 122 -14.32 3.68 6.90
CA ASP A 122 -13.73 4.23 8.13
C ASP A 122 -12.87 5.47 7.89
N LEU A 123 -12.06 5.48 6.83
CA LEU A 123 -11.21 6.63 6.51
C LEU A 123 -12.04 7.88 6.20
N ARG A 124 -13.09 7.76 5.37
CA ARG A 124 -13.97 8.91 5.07
C ARG A 124 -14.74 9.34 6.30
N THR A 125 -15.29 8.40 7.06
CA THR A 125 -16.03 8.70 8.29
C THR A 125 -15.18 9.47 9.29
N ALA A 126 -13.91 9.10 9.45
CA ALA A 126 -13.03 9.69 10.44
C ALA A 126 -12.31 10.98 9.97
N LEU A 127 -12.13 11.17 8.66
CA LEU A 127 -11.27 12.24 8.14
C LEU A 127 -12.02 13.35 7.39
N ASN A 128 -13.27 13.14 6.95
CA ASN A 128 -13.99 14.20 6.26
C ASN A 128 -14.20 15.40 7.18
N LEU A 129 -14.05 16.60 6.61
CA LEU A 129 -14.07 17.85 7.38
C LEU A 129 -15.46 18.37 7.72
N LYS A 130 -16.54 17.74 7.22
CA LYS A 130 -17.91 18.08 7.62
C LYS A 130 -18.23 17.51 9.00
N ASP A 131 -18.01 16.22 9.17
CA ASP A 131 -18.32 15.51 10.40
C ASP A 131 -17.21 15.66 11.45
N ASN A 132 -15.99 15.99 10.99
CA ASN A 132 -14.81 16.13 11.82
C ASN A 132 -14.07 17.47 11.57
N PRO A 133 -14.71 18.62 11.79
CA PRO A 133 -14.08 19.92 11.53
C PRO A 133 -12.82 20.17 12.38
N GLY A 134 -12.72 19.53 13.55
CA GLY A 134 -11.54 19.57 14.41
C GLY A 134 -10.28 18.92 13.84
N ASN A 135 -10.37 18.21 12.70
CA ASN A 135 -9.22 17.68 11.98
C ASN A 135 -8.49 18.74 11.15
N LEU A 136 -9.12 19.90 10.91
CA LEU A 136 -8.46 21.01 10.23
C LEU A 136 -7.19 21.41 10.97
N LYS A 137 -6.09 21.62 10.23
CA LYS A 137 -4.74 21.94 10.72
C LYS A 137 -4.07 20.86 11.57
N LYS A 138 -4.65 19.65 11.66
CA LYS A 138 -4.00 18.53 12.33
C LYS A 138 -3.04 17.83 11.38
N GLU A 139 -1.97 17.32 11.97
CA GLU A 139 -1.03 16.45 11.26
C GLU A 139 -1.70 15.11 10.97
N LEU A 140 -1.55 14.65 9.74
CA LEU A 140 -2.04 13.38 9.25
C LEU A 140 -0.87 12.60 8.61
N ILE A 141 -0.76 11.32 8.95
CA ILE A 141 -0.01 10.34 8.17
C ILE A 141 -1.04 9.49 7.44
N ILE A 142 -0.91 9.34 6.14
CA ILE A 142 -1.87 8.57 5.33
C ILE A 142 -1.12 7.70 4.32
N CYS A 143 -1.61 6.50 4.08
CA CYS A 143 -1.04 5.56 3.13
C CYS A 143 -2.01 5.23 2.01
N GLY A 144 -1.50 5.25 0.78
CA GLY A 144 -2.24 4.96 -0.45
C GLY A 144 -1.33 5.01 -1.67
N ASN A 145 -1.93 5.17 -2.83
CA ASN A 145 -1.21 5.25 -4.10
C ASN A 145 -1.04 6.71 -4.52
N ILE A 146 0.21 7.12 -4.76
CA ILE A 146 0.51 8.42 -5.37
C ILE A 146 0.19 8.29 -6.85
N GLU A 147 -0.78 9.06 -7.33
CA GLU A 147 -1.23 9.06 -8.73
C GLU A 147 -1.94 10.38 -9.04
N THR A 148 -2.33 10.57 -10.31
CA THR A 148 -3.08 11.77 -10.70
C THR A 148 -4.47 11.82 -10.07
N TYR A 149 -4.77 12.91 -9.37
CA TYR A 149 -6.08 13.21 -8.80
C TYR A 149 -6.39 14.70 -8.96
N PHE A 150 -7.57 15.06 -9.49
CA PHE A 150 -7.93 16.44 -9.86
C PHE A 150 -6.90 17.12 -10.79
N GLY A 151 -6.27 16.35 -11.69
CA GLY A 151 -5.28 16.86 -12.63
C GLY A 151 -3.89 17.18 -12.03
N ALA A 152 -3.68 16.93 -10.74
CA ALA A 152 -2.40 17.11 -10.05
C ALA A 152 -1.91 15.80 -9.42
N THR A 153 -0.68 15.80 -8.91
CA THR A 153 -0.20 14.69 -8.07
C THR A 153 -1.04 14.64 -6.80
N GLY A 154 -1.73 13.53 -6.57
CA GLY A 154 -2.59 13.28 -5.42
C GLY A 154 -2.38 11.89 -4.83
N LEU A 155 -3.16 11.54 -3.82
CA LEU A 155 -3.20 10.20 -3.24
C LEU A 155 -4.58 9.62 -3.42
N LYS A 156 -4.64 8.38 -3.92
CA LYS A 156 -5.88 7.61 -4.07
C LYS A 156 -5.73 6.24 -3.43
N SER A 157 -6.85 5.49 -3.38
CA SER A 157 -6.86 4.15 -2.80
C SER A 157 -6.23 4.09 -1.41
N ALA A 158 -6.51 5.09 -0.58
CA ALA A 158 -6.00 5.12 0.78
C ALA A 158 -6.54 3.93 1.59
N THR A 159 -5.66 3.24 2.34
CA THR A 159 -6.01 2.07 3.16
C THR A 159 -5.77 2.30 4.64
N TYR A 160 -4.91 3.24 5.00
CA TYR A 160 -4.51 3.51 6.38
C TYR A 160 -4.29 5.00 6.60
N ALA A 161 -4.62 5.47 7.80
CA ALA A 161 -4.27 6.80 8.26
C ALA A 161 -4.00 6.81 9.77
N LYS A 162 -3.20 7.80 10.21
CA LYS A 162 -2.95 8.09 11.63
C LYS A 162 -3.10 9.59 11.87
N ILE A 163 -4.01 9.95 12.76
CA ILE A 163 -4.28 11.34 13.16
C ILE A 163 -4.45 11.41 14.67
N ASN A 164 -3.85 12.40 15.32
CA ASN A 164 -3.91 12.56 16.79
C ASN A 164 -3.55 11.28 17.57
N GLY A 165 -2.58 10.49 17.05
CA GLY A 165 -2.19 9.21 17.66
C GLY A 165 -3.14 8.04 17.38
N LYS A 166 -4.34 8.28 16.81
CA LYS A 166 -5.31 7.25 16.46
C LYS A 166 -5.03 6.70 15.06
N GLU A 167 -4.95 5.40 14.96
CA GLU A 167 -4.85 4.66 13.69
C GLU A 167 -6.24 4.32 13.14
N ILE A 168 -6.41 4.39 11.81
CA ILE A 168 -7.66 4.19 11.09
C ILE A 168 -7.36 3.35 9.84
N GLY A 169 -8.15 2.34 9.58
CA GLY A 169 -7.97 1.46 8.42
C GLY A 169 -6.86 0.42 8.61
N LYS A 170 -6.29 -0.07 7.52
CA LYS A 170 -5.30 -1.17 7.51
C LYS A 170 -3.99 -0.70 6.87
N LYS A 171 -2.88 -0.98 7.53
CA LYS A 171 -1.53 -0.71 6.99
C LYS A 171 -1.27 -1.58 5.76
N PRO A 172 -0.57 -1.08 4.71
CA PRO A 172 -0.03 -1.92 3.64
C PRO A 172 0.89 -2.99 4.23
N GLY A 173 0.66 -4.23 3.85
CA GLY A 173 1.41 -5.37 4.40
C GLY A 173 0.92 -5.84 5.77
N ASP A 174 -0.05 -5.16 6.37
CA ASP A 174 -0.78 -5.68 7.50
C ASP A 174 -1.71 -6.78 7.00
N THR A 175 -1.09 -7.93 6.79
CA THR A 175 -1.78 -9.19 6.52
C THR A 175 -2.31 -9.78 7.82
N THR A 176 -2.66 -8.94 8.80
CA THR A 176 -3.53 -9.38 9.87
C THR A 176 -4.90 -9.54 9.23
N PRO A 177 -5.23 -10.74 8.75
CA PRO A 177 -6.50 -10.98 8.11
C PRO A 177 -7.56 -10.83 9.19
N GLY A 178 -8.37 -9.78 9.06
CA GLY A 178 -9.63 -9.72 9.78
C GLY A 178 -9.56 -9.40 11.26
N THR A 179 -9.14 -8.17 11.62
CA THR A 179 -9.49 -7.62 12.95
C THR A 179 -11.01 -7.45 13.14
N ASP A 180 -11.79 -7.56 12.06
CA ASP A 180 -13.26 -7.53 12.07
C ASP A 180 -13.91 -8.90 11.80
N LEU A 181 -13.15 -10.00 11.86
CA LEU A 181 -13.73 -11.32 11.72
C LEU A 181 -14.55 -11.66 12.97
N LYS A 182 -15.84 -11.94 12.77
CA LYS A 182 -16.73 -12.41 13.83
C LYS A 182 -16.58 -13.92 13.98
N GLY A 183 -16.29 -14.37 15.20
CA GLY A 183 -16.03 -15.77 15.53
C GLY A 183 -14.52 -16.09 15.65
N GLU A 184 -14.23 -17.27 16.15
CA GLU A 184 -12.86 -17.78 16.29
C GLU A 184 -12.40 -18.57 15.08
N ALA A 185 -11.15 -18.39 14.66
CA ALA A 185 -10.57 -19.17 13.58
C ALA A 185 -10.19 -20.57 14.08
N ASN A 186 -10.75 -21.61 13.48
CA ASN A 186 -10.53 -23.01 13.83
C ASN A 186 -10.15 -23.85 12.62
N GLY A 187 -9.35 -24.90 12.85
CA GLY A 187 -8.88 -25.85 11.84
C GLY A 187 -7.52 -25.47 11.24
N ASP A 188 -6.88 -26.43 10.60
CA ASP A 188 -5.62 -26.30 9.88
C ASP A 188 -5.75 -26.54 8.36
N GLY A 189 -7.01 -26.78 7.91
CA GLY A 189 -7.34 -27.03 6.51
C GLY A 189 -7.07 -28.44 6.03
N SER A 190 -6.71 -29.37 6.92
CA SER A 190 -6.63 -30.80 6.59
C SER A 190 -8.03 -31.43 6.58
N GLU A 191 -8.16 -32.60 5.99
CA GLU A 191 -9.40 -33.38 6.01
C GLU A 191 -9.86 -33.72 7.44
N ALA A 192 -8.92 -34.05 8.31
CA ALA A 192 -9.18 -34.38 9.71
C ALA A 192 -9.57 -33.16 10.55
N ASN A 193 -9.11 -31.96 10.17
CA ASN A 193 -9.33 -30.70 10.88
C ASN A 193 -9.56 -29.55 9.90
N PRO A 194 -10.72 -29.51 9.19
CA PRO A 194 -11.01 -28.53 8.19
C PRO A 194 -11.04 -27.11 8.75
N PHE A 195 -10.64 -26.12 7.95
CA PHE A 195 -10.86 -24.72 8.29
C PHE A 195 -12.35 -24.45 8.49
N ASN A 196 -12.69 -23.70 9.52
CA ASN A 196 -14.00 -23.07 9.57
C ASN A 196 -14.02 -21.82 8.67
N SER A 197 -15.17 -21.15 8.52
CA SER A 197 -15.30 -19.97 7.66
C SER A 197 -14.37 -18.83 8.05
N VAL A 198 -14.14 -18.64 9.35
CA VAL A 198 -13.25 -17.60 9.89
C VAL A 198 -11.80 -17.91 9.59
N ALA A 199 -11.34 -19.15 9.79
CA ALA A 199 -9.98 -19.58 9.48
C ALA A 199 -9.71 -19.52 7.97
N ALA A 200 -10.65 -19.96 7.13
CA ALA A 200 -10.56 -19.88 5.68
C ALA A 200 -10.45 -18.43 5.20
N GLN A 201 -11.27 -17.52 5.74
CA GLN A 201 -11.20 -16.08 5.44
C GLN A 201 -9.86 -15.50 5.87
N LYS A 202 -9.38 -15.85 7.05
CA LYS A 202 -8.10 -15.41 7.57
C LYS A 202 -6.94 -15.90 6.70
N TYR A 203 -6.95 -17.16 6.27
CA TYR A 203 -5.93 -17.75 5.43
C TYR A 203 -5.89 -17.10 4.04
N THR A 204 -7.06 -16.97 3.38
CA THR A 204 -7.13 -16.40 2.02
C THR A 204 -6.83 -14.91 1.99
N ALA A 205 -7.15 -14.17 3.06
CA ALA A 205 -6.81 -12.75 3.16
C ALA A 205 -5.29 -12.50 3.26
N ALA A 206 -4.49 -13.51 3.60
CA ALA A 206 -3.02 -13.43 3.61
C ALA A 206 -2.40 -13.65 2.21
N LEU A 207 -3.18 -14.04 1.21
CA LEU A 207 -2.70 -14.21 -0.15
C LEU A 207 -2.57 -12.85 -0.86
N GLU A 208 -1.57 -12.73 -1.72
CA GLU A 208 -1.48 -11.60 -2.64
C GLU A 208 -2.69 -11.57 -3.57
N ALA A 209 -3.13 -10.36 -3.94
CA ALA A 209 -4.26 -10.20 -4.85
C ALA A 209 -4.05 -10.95 -6.18
N GLY A 210 -5.04 -11.77 -6.55
CA GLY A 210 -4.99 -12.59 -7.77
C GLY A 210 -4.16 -13.87 -7.65
N LYS A 211 -3.66 -14.20 -6.46
CA LYS A 211 -2.98 -15.47 -6.21
C LYS A 211 -3.93 -16.52 -5.63
N ALA A 212 -3.65 -17.76 -5.95
CA ALA A 212 -4.28 -18.94 -5.36
C ALA A 212 -3.33 -19.62 -4.37
N THR A 213 -3.85 -20.54 -3.58
CA THR A 213 -3.04 -21.40 -2.70
C THR A 213 -2.28 -22.44 -3.52
N ASP A 214 -1.08 -22.82 -3.07
CA ASP A 214 -0.25 -23.85 -3.71
C ASP A 214 -0.80 -25.27 -3.53
N LYS A 215 -1.76 -25.45 -2.62
CA LYS A 215 -2.40 -26.73 -2.30
C LYS A 215 -3.88 -26.55 -2.01
N GLU A 216 -4.60 -27.64 -2.04
CA GLU A 216 -6.02 -27.71 -1.67
C GLU A 216 -6.20 -27.75 -0.16
N PHE A 217 -7.31 -27.18 0.31
CA PHE A 217 -7.70 -27.17 1.71
C PHE A 217 -9.16 -27.60 1.88
N TYR A 218 -9.43 -28.31 2.96
CA TYR A 218 -10.78 -28.62 3.40
C TYR A 218 -11.36 -27.48 4.20
N ILE A 219 -12.61 -27.12 3.86
CA ILE A 219 -13.35 -26.04 4.55
C ILE A 219 -14.70 -26.60 4.98
N LYS A 220 -15.13 -26.28 6.21
CA LYS A 220 -16.40 -26.72 6.80
C LYS A 220 -17.21 -25.51 7.27
N GLY A 221 -18.51 -25.51 6.97
CA GLY A 221 -19.44 -24.50 7.44
C GLY A 221 -20.90 -24.84 7.06
N LYS A 222 -21.85 -24.07 7.58
CA LYS A 222 -23.27 -24.16 7.21
C LYS A 222 -23.57 -23.14 6.13
N VAL A 223 -24.34 -23.50 5.12
CA VAL A 223 -24.80 -22.56 4.09
C VAL A 223 -25.67 -21.50 4.75
N GLN A 224 -25.28 -20.23 4.60
CA GLN A 224 -25.98 -19.06 5.16
C GLN A 224 -26.86 -18.39 4.11
N SER A 225 -26.36 -18.27 2.89
CA SER A 225 -27.10 -17.65 1.78
C SER A 225 -26.60 -18.17 0.44
N ILE A 226 -27.51 -18.21 -0.53
CA ILE A 226 -27.19 -18.54 -1.93
C ILE A 226 -26.91 -17.25 -2.67
N LYS A 227 -25.75 -17.13 -3.32
CA LYS A 227 -25.39 -16.00 -4.17
C LYS A 227 -25.83 -16.22 -5.60
N GLU A 228 -25.55 -17.41 -6.14
CA GLU A 228 -25.98 -17.84 -7.47
C GLU A 228 -26.63 -19.22 -7.32
N GLN A 229 -27.86 -19.33 -7.76
CA GLN A 229 -28.58 -20.62 -7.76
C GLN A 229 -27.84 -21.63 -8.65
N PHE A 230 -27.95 -22.91 -8.31
CA PHE A 230 -27.39 -23.96 -9.14
C PHE A 230 -27.96 -23.86 -10.58
N SER A 231 -27.05 -23.82 -11.53
CA SER A 231 -27.38 -23.79 -12.96
C SER A 231 -27.11 -25.16 -13.59
N ALA A 232 -28.16 -25.85 -14.01
CA ALA A 232 -28.01 -27.13 -14.71
C ALA A 232 -27.20 -27.02 -16.01
N SER A 233 -27.22 -25.83 -16.66
CA SER A 233 -26.45 -25.58 -17.89
C SER A 233 -24.94 -25.46 -17.65
N TYR A 234 -24.55 -24.99 -16.46
CA TYR A 234 -23.13 -24.79 -16.09
C TYR A 234 -22.65 -25.79 -15.04
N GLY A 235 -23.57 -26.57 -14.44
CA GLY A 235 -23.26 -27.56 -13.42
C GLY A 235 -22.70 -26.99 -12.12
N ASN A 236 -22.95 -25.71 -11.82
CA ASN A 236 -22.38 -25.06 -10.64
C ASN A 236 -23.33 -24.05 -9.99
N GLY A 237 -22.99 -23.66 -8.77
CA GLY A 237 -23.64 -22.60 -8.00
C GLY A 237 -22.65 -21.92 -7.08
N SER A 238 -23.05 -20.81 -6.46
CA SER A 238 -22.19 -20.06 -5.53
C SER A 238 -22.98 -19.67 -4.28
N PHE A 239 -22.36 -19.78 -3.11
CA PHE A 239 -23.01 -19.53 -1.84
C PHE A 239 -22.03 -19.08 -0.75
N TYR A 240 -22.55 -18.65 0.36
CA TYR A 240 -21.77 -18.31 1.54
C TYR A 240 -21.94 -19.37 2.62
N ILE A 241 -20.86 -19.73 3.28
CA ILE A 241 -20.86 -20.61 4.46
C ILE A 241 -20.34 -19.85 5.68
N ALA A 242 -20.83 -20.23 6.87
CA ALA A 242 -20.30 -19.79 8.15
C ALA A 242 -20.57 -20.86 9.23
N ASP A 243 -19.96 -20.70 10.41
CA ASP A 243 -20.22 -21.58 11.55
C ASP A 243 -21.65 -21.37 12.08
N ASP A 244 -22.07 -20.10 12.16
CA ASP A 244 -23.42 -19.67 12.55
C ASP A 244 -23.77 -18.33 11.86
N ALA A 245 -24.97 -17.81 12.12
CA ALA A 245 -25.48 -16.58 11.53
C ALA A 245 -24.70 -15.31 11.94
N ASN A 246 -23.93 -15.37 13.02
CA ASN A 246 -23.15 -14.24 13.55
C ASN A 246 -21.68 -14.32 13.18
N SER A 247 -21.23 -15.44 12.63
CA SER A 247 -19.85 -15.67 12.25
C SER A 247 -19.54 -15.05 10.88
N THR A 248 -18.28 -14.68 10.66
CA THR A 248 -17.80 -14.23 9.35
C THR A 248 -18.08 -15.28 8.29
N GLN A 249 -18.70 -14.85 7.19
CA GLN A 249 -19.05 -15.74 6.09
C GLN A 249 -17.85 -15.89 5.14
N PHE A 250 -17.69 -17.08 4.58
CA PHE A 250 -16.72 -17.39 3.52
C PHE A 250 -17.46 -17.68 2.21
N TYR A 251 -17.01 -17.08 1.13
CA TYR A 251 -17.64 -17.22 -0.18
C TYR A 251 -17.11 -18.45 -0.92
N ILE A 252 -18.03 -19.32 -1.30
CA ILE A 252 -17.77 -20.50 -2.14
C ILE A 252 -18.23 -20.17 -3.56
N PHE A 253 -17.30 -20.17 -4.48
CA PHE A 253 -17.50 -19.74 -5.87
C PHE A 253 -17.52 -20.94 -6.81
N ARG A 254 -18.67 -21.17 -7.48
CA ARG A 254 -18.86 -22.11 -8.60
C ARG A 254 -18.38 -23.55 -8.31
N ILE A 255 -19.00 -24.21 -7.34
CA ILE A 255 -18.81 -25.62 -7.06
C ILE A 255 -19.98 -26.46 -7.55
#